data_c3d45c161abff72436e8b77a905ad129
#
_entry.id   c3d45c161abff72436e8b77a905ad129
#
_cell.length_a   1.000
_cell.length_b   1.000
_cell.length_c   1.000
_cell.angle_alpha   90.00
_cell.angle_beta   90.00
_cell.angle_gamma   90.00
#
_symmetry.space_group_name_H-M   'P 1'
#
loop_
_entity.id
_entity.type
_entity.pdbx_description
1 polymer ?
#
loop_
_entity_poly.entity_id
_entity_poly.type
_entity_poly.pdbx_seq_one_letter_code
_entity_poly.pdbx_strand_id
1 'polypeptide(L)'
;MAVVIYRITYPNGKIYVGQDRTDSINYFGSASSALMARDFSFEERQSFTITRDILWMSEMASRCEINRKEIEFILLHRSNDPTIGYNQFPKYKPD
;
A
#
# COMPACT_ATOMS: atom_id res chain seq x y z
N MET A 1 -20.70 -1.39 -4.30
CA MET A 1 -19.68 -0.88 -3.37
C MET A 1 -18.48 -0.40 -4.15
N ALA A 2 -17.92 0.71 -3.73
CA ALA A 2 -16.73 1.24 -4.39
C ALA A 2 -15.50 0.39 -4.06
N VAL A 3 -14.61 0.25 -5.05
CA VAL A 3 -13.27 -0.28 -4.87
C VAL A 3 -12.31 0.89 -4.89
N VAL A 4 -11.36 0.90 -3.99
CA VAL A 4 -10.37 1.97 -3.93
C VAL A 4 -8.96 1.41 -4.07
N ILE A 5 -8.08 2.21 -4.67
CA ILE A 5 -6.64 2.03 -4.56
C ILE A 5 -6.17 3.04 -3.53
N TYR A 6 -5.48 2.58 -2.51
CA TYR A 6 -5.06 3.42 -1.39
C TYR A 6 -3.54 3.40 -1.26
N ARG A 7 -3.03 4.39 -0.53
CA ARG A 7 -1.63 4.44 -0.13
C ARG A 7 -1.57 4.63 1.38
N ILE A 8 -0.85 3.75 2.05
CA ILE A 8 -0.53 3.89 3.47
C ILE A 8 0.86 4.49 3.57
N THR A 9 1.02 5.51 4.41
CA THR A 9 2.34 6.08 4.73
C THR A 9 2.67 5.76 6.17
N TYR A 10 3.83 5.16 6.39
CA TYR A 10 4.29 4.70 7.70
C TYR A 10 5.18 5.76 8.36
N PRO A 11 5.43 5.64 9.68
CA PRO A 11 6.20 6.67 10.41
C PRO A 11 7.61 6.90 9.89
N ASN A 12 8.21 5.91 9.21
CA ASN A 12 9.54 6.05 8.61
C ASN A 12 9.51 6.65 7.20
N GLY A 13 8.33 7.05 6.72
CA GLY A 13 8.16 7.63 5.40
C GLY A 13 7.97 6.63 4.27
N LYS A 14 8.13 5.33 4.54
CA LYS A 14 7.88 4.31 3.52
C LYS A 14 6.39 4.14 3.30
N ILE A 15 6.01 3.69 2.11
CA ILE A 15 4.62 3.59 1.69
C ILE A 15 4.25 2.17 1.26
N TYR A 16 2.95 1.90 1.27
CA TYR A 16 2.38 0.67 0.73
C TYR A 16 1.14 1.02 -0.07
N VAL A 17 1.07 0.54 -1.31
CA VAL A 17 -0.08 0.74 -2.18
C VAL A 17 -0.86 -0.57 -2.27
N GLY A 18 -2.18 -0.48 -2.15
CA GLY A 18 -3.02 -1.67 -2.21
C GLY A 18 -4.41 -1.35 -2.72
N GLN A 19 -5.23 -2.40 -2.82
CA GLN A 19 -6.63 -2.25 -3.19
C GLN A 19 -7.52 -2.70 -2.04
N ASP A 20 -8.65 -2.02 -1.87
CA ASP A 20 -9.68 -2.38 -0.92
C ASP A 20 -11.01 -2.42 -1.66
N ARG A 21 -11.61 -3.59 -1.75
CA ARG A 21 -12.84 -3.80 -2.51
C ARG A 21 -14.08 -3.40 -1.73
N THR A 22 -13.94 -3.14 -0.45
CA THR A 22 -15.06 -2.78 0.42
C THR A 22 -15.04 -1.31 0.81
N ASP A 23 -13.97 -0.59 0.46
CA ASP A 23 -13.75 0.80 0.87
C ASP A 23 -13.99 0.97 2.38
N SER A 24 -13.40 0.09 3.17
CA SER A 24 -13.55 0.11 4.61
C SER A 24 -12.53 1.06 5.24
N ILE A 25 -13.02 2.00 6.04
CA ILE A 25 -12.14 2.94 6.73
C ILE A 25 -11.20 2.23 7.72
N ASN A 26 -11.55 1.02 8.12
CA ASN A 26 -10.74 0.24 9.06
C ASN A 26 -9.67 -0.61 8.37
N TYR A 27 -9.60 -0.58 7.05
CA TYR A 27 -8.63 -1.36 6.30
C TYR A 27 -7.38 -0.52 6.04
N PHE A 28 -6.26 -0.90 6.66
CA PHE A 28 -4.98 -0.20 6.55
C PHE A 28 -3.92 -0.99 5.80
N GLY A 29 -4.36 -1.92 4.98
CA GLY A 29 -3.45 -2.64 4.11
C GLY A 29 -2.94 -3.94 4.71
N SER A 30 -2.17 -4.64 3.90
CA SER A 30 -1.63 -5.96 4.24
C SER A 30 -0.14 -6.05 3.91
N ALA A 31 0.61 -5.00 4.24
CA ALA A 31 2.05 -5.03 4.11
C ALA A 31 2.63 -6.19 4.93
N SER A 32 3.75 -6.75 4.46
CA SER A 32 4.36 -7.91 5.09
C SER A 32 4.66 -7.65 6.57
N SER A 33 4.13 -8.48 7.45
CA SER A 33 4.39 -8.37 8.88
C SER A 33 5.87 -8.60 9.20
N ALA A 34 6.58 -9.40 8.39
CA ALA A 34 8.01 -9.61 8.55
C ALA A 34 8.79 -8.32 8.27
N LEU A 35 8.40 -7.58 7.22
CA LEU A 35 9.04 -6.31 6.91
C LEU A 35 8.71 -5.25 7.95
N MET A 36 7.48 -5.25 8.48
CA MET A 36 7.10 -4.35 9.56
C MET A 36 7.93 -4.62 10.82
N ALA A 37 8.11 -5.90 11.18
CA ALA A 37 8.90 -6.28 12.35
C ALA A 37 10.38 -5.94 12.19
N ARG A 38 10.89 -5.98 10.95
CA ARG A 38 12.27 -5.59 10.67
C ARG A 38 12.50 -4.10 10.90
N ASP A 39 11.55 -3.27 10.46
CA ASP A 39 11.72 -1.81 10.43
C ASP A 39 11.20 -1.10 11.67
N PHE A 40 10.31 -1.74 12.44
CA PHE A 40 9.68 -1.11 13.61
C PHE A 40 9.79 -2.02 14.82
N SER A 41 10.41 -1.52 15.88
CA SER A 41 10.51 -2.25 17.15
C SER A 41 9.14 -2.41 17.80
N PHE A 42 9.04 -3.30 18.76
CA PHE A 42 7.82 -3.47 19.55
C PHE A 42 7.41 -2.15 20.21
N GLU A 43 8.38 -1.40 20.73
CA GLU A 43 8.10 -0.11 21.37
C GLU A 43 7.58 0.93 20.37
N GLU A 44 8.19 1.00 19.19
CA GLU A 44 7.75 1.91 18.14
C GLU A 44 6.31 1.62 17.69
N ARG A 45 5.93 0.34 17.68
CA ARG A 45 4.58 -0.06 17.26
C ARG A 45 3.50 0.25 18.30
N GLN A 46 3.88 0.61 19.51
CA GLN A 46 2.91 0.99 20.55
C GLN A 46 2.32 2.37 20.32
N SER A 47 3.01 3.23 19.56
CA SER A 47 2.51 4.55 19.20
C SER A 47 2.76 4.76 17.71
N PHE A 48 1.91 4.14 16.90
CA PHE A 48 2.14 3.96 15.47
C PHE A 48 1.16 4.83 14.67
N THR A 49 1.68 5.93 14.12
CA THR A 49 0.86 6.83 13.32
C THR A 49 1.04 6.50 11.84
N ILE A 50 -0.06 6.19 11.18
CA ILE A 50 -0.08 5.96 9.74
C ILE A 50 -1.12 6.85 9.10
N THR A 51 -0.95 7.16 7.82
CA THR A 51 -1.96 7.86 7.04
C THR A 51 -2.42 6.98 5.89
N ARG A 52 -3.68 7.14 5.52
CA ARG A 52 -4.29 6.41 4.41
C ARG A 52 -4.86 7.43 3.43
N ASP A 53 -4.35 7.40 2.21
CA ASP A 53 -4.81 8.26 1.13
C ASP A 53 -5.48 7.42 0.06
N ILE A 54 -6.59 7.91 -0.48
CA ILE A 54 -7.27 7.27 -1.61
C ILE A 54 -6.68 7.85 -2.89
N LEU A 55 -6.10 6.99 -3.71
CA LEU A 55 -5.48 7.40 -4.97
C LEU A 55 -6.45 7.28 -6.14
N TRP A 56 -7.39 6.35 -6.06
CA TRP A 56 -8.33 6.08 -7.15
C TRP A 56 -9.53 5.30 -6.60
N MET A 57 -10.70 5.55 -7.17
CA MET A 57 -11.93 4.89 -6.75
C MET A 57 -12.79 4.59 -7.96
N SER A 58 -13.48 3.45 -7.95
CA SER A 58 -14.44 3.09 -8.98
C SER A 58 -15.54 2.20 -8.42
N GLU A 59 -16.77 2.40 -8.93
CA GLU A 59 -17.88 1.52 -8.60
C GLU A 59 -18.14 0.51 -9.71
N MET A 60 -17.53 0.70 -10.88
CA MET A 60 -17.87 -0.05 -12.09
C MET A 60 -16.69 -0.84 -12.67
N ALA A 61 -15.49 -0.66 -12.15
CA ALA A 61 -14.30 -1.27 -12.74
C ALA A 61 -14.30 -2.79 -12.61
N SER A 62 -13.83 -3.48 -13.64
CA SER A 62 -13.63 -4.92 -13.60
C SER A 62 -12.43 -5.26 -12.70
N ARG A 63 -12.37 -6.53 -12.28
CA ARG A 63 -11.21 -7.01 -11.52
C ARG A 63 -9.90 -6.76 -12.25
N CYS A 64 -9.89 -7.00 -13.57
CA CYS A 64 -8.73 -6.77 -14.41
C CYS A 64 -8.27 -5.33 -14.38
N GLU A 65 -9.21 -4.40 -14.47
CA GLU A 65 -8.92 -2.97 -14.43
C GLU A 65 -8.38 -2.56 -13.06
N ILE A 66 -9.00 -3.07 -11.99
CA ILE A 66 -8.57 -2.76 -10.61
C ILE A 66 -7.13 -3.24 -10.40
N ASN A 67 -6.81 -4.48 -10.81
CA ASN A 67 -5.47 -5.02 -10.66
C ASN A 67 -4.44 -4.23 -11.47
N ARG A 68 -4.80 -3.81 -12.67
CA ARG A 68 -3.95 -2.98 -13.51
C ARG A 68 -3.69 -1.62 -12.89
N LYS A 69 -4.73 -1.01 -12.31
CA LYS A 69 -4.60 0.28 -11.62
C LYS A 69 -3.71 0.16 -10.38
N GLU A 70 -3.84 -0.91 -9.62
CA GLU A 70 -2.97 -1.12 -8.47
C GLU A 70 -1.50 -1.16 -8.89
N ILE A 71 -1.19 -1.95 -9.93
CA ILE A 71 0.18 -2.05 -10.45
C ILE A 71 0.66 -0.70 -10.98
N GLU A 72 -0.20 0.02 -11.69
CA GLU A 72 0.11 1.34 -12.21
C GLU A 72 0.53 2.30 -11.09
N PHE A 73 -0.24 2.32 -9.98
CA PHE A 73 0.08 3.19 -8.86
C PHE A 73 1.30 2.72 -8.07
N ILE A 74 1.52 1.41 -7.96
CA ILE A 74 2.74 0.89 -7.35
C ILE A 74 3.97 1.40 -8.11
N LEU A 75 3.94 1.31 -9.43
CA LEU A 75 5.06 1.74 -10.26
C LEU A 75 5.21 3.26 -10.27
N LEU A 76 4.10 3.99 -10.30
CA LEU A 76 4.11 5.45 -10.28
C LEU A 76 4.73 5.98 -8.99
N HIS A 77 4.35 5.40 -7.85
CA HIS A 77 4.86 5.81 -6.54
C HIS A 77 6.15 5.09 -6.16
N ARG A 78 6.59 4.11 -6.95
CA ARG A 78 7.81 3.33 -6.73
C ARG A 78 7.77 2.58 -5.39
N SER A 79 6.59 2.19 -4.94
CA SER A 79 6.42 1.53 -3.64
C SER A 79 6.96 0.11 -3.62
N ASN A 80 7.31 -0.47 -4.78
CA ASN A 80 7.98 -1.76 -4.88
C ASN A 80 9.51 -1.64 -4.76
N ASP A 81 10.05 -0.42 -4.73
CA ASP A 81 11.45 -0.17 -4.42
C ASP A 81 11.62 -0.31 -2.91
N PRO A 82 12.47 -1.24 -2.41
CA PRO A 82 12.59 -1.48 -0.96
C PRO A 82 13.04 -0.27 -0.16
N THR A 83 13.66 0.72 -0.79
CA THR A 83 14.07 1.95 -0.10
C THR A 83 12.92 2.95 0.03
N ILE A 84 11.81 2.74 -0.71
CA ILE A 84 10.69 3.68 -0.78
C ILE A 84 9.43 3.06 -0.18
N GLY A 85 9.21 1.75 -0.35
CA GLY A 85 7.96 1.15 0.06
C GLY A 85 8.04 -0.32 0.39
N TYR A 86 6.89 -0.89 0.71
CA TYR A 86 6.75 -2.26 1.17
C TYR A 86 6.07 -3.19 0.18
N ASN A 87 5.75 -2.71 -1.02
CA ASN A 87 5.18 -3.59 -2.04
C ASN A 87 6.24 -4.55 -2.54
N GLN A 88 5.92 -5.84 -2.53
CA GLN A 88 6.84 -6.88 -2.98
C GLN A 88 6.60 -7.30 -4.41
N PHE A 89 5.54 -6.80 -5.02
CA PHE A 89 5.15 -7.08 -6.39
C PHE A 89 4.62 -5.81 -7.05
N PRO A 90 4.92 -5.49 -8.31
CA PRO A 90 5.87 -6.21 -9.18
C PRO A 90 7.29 -6.17 -8.63
N LYS A 91 8.09 -7.19 -8.96
CA LYS A 91 9.45 -7.27 -8.46
C LYS A 91 10.25 -6.04 -8.90
N TYR A 92 10.95 -5.43 -7.94
CA TYR A 92 11.75 -4.25 -8.19
C TYR A 92 12.95 -4.58 -9.09
N LYS A 93 13.17 -3.73 -10.10
CA LYS A 93 14.30 -3.85 -11.02
C LYS A 93 15.04 -2.52 -11.00
N PRO A 94 16.17 -2.44 -10.29
CA PRO A 94 17.00 -1.23 -10.34
C PRO A 94 17.58 -1.04 -11.74
N ASP A 95 17.66 0.19 -12.15
CA ASP A 95 18.24 0.55 -13.46
C ASP A 95 19.75 0.35 -13.47
#